data_5b71eb10d85bf1e46c8c2b413e7e2ae6
#
_entry.id   5b71eb10d85bf1e46c8c2b413e7e2ae6
#
_cell.length_a   1.000
_cell.length_b   1.000
_cell.length_c   1.000
_cell.angle_alpha   90.00
_cell.angle_beta   90.00
_cell.angle_gamma   90.00
#
_symmetry.space_group_name_H-M   'P 1'
#
loop_
_entity.id
_entity.type
_entity.pdbx_description
1 polymer ?
#
loop_
_entity_poly.entity_id
_entity_poly.type
_entity_poly.pdbx_seq_one_letter_code
_entity_poly.pdbx_strand_id
1 'polypeptide(L)'
;MTEARVERRLAAILAADVAGYSRLMGVDEVGTLAALKAHRREIVDPAIAAHNGRIVKTTGDGMLVEFASAVDAVTCAMTVQEKMAERTADETRPRIQFRVGINVGDIISDGDDIFGQGVNVAARVENECEPGGVYLSDDAFRQVRGKTAFAFDDVGERNLKNIDRPVRLYAVRNSSLECKKKPQVRTRPNRPTMLPSRCRCPTSPPSRCCRSRT
;
A
#
# COMPACT_ATOMS: atom_id res chain seq x y z
N MET A 1 -18.00 1.31 42.13
CA MET A 1 -17.66 0.87 40.75
C MET A 1 -16.81 1.98 40.17
N THR A 2 -15.49 1.80 40.09
CA THR A 2 -14.57 2.77 39.48
C THR A 2 -14.74 2.63 37.97
N GLU A 3 -15.28 3.64 37.32
CA GLU A 3 -15.29 3.72 35.86
C GLU A 3 -13.84 3.63 35.37
N ALA A 4 -13.55 2.64 34.56
CA ALA A 4 -12.24 2.52 33.92
C ALA A 4 -12.01 3.78 33.09
N ARG A 5 -11.05 4.60 33.47
CA ARG A 5 -10.70 5.82 32.75
C ARG A 5 -10.14 5.42 31.39
N VAL A 6 -10.92 5.72 30.37
CA VAL A 6 -10.52 5.51 28.98
C VAL A 6 -9.31 6.43 28.68
N GLU A 7 -8.13 5.84 28.49
CA GLU A 7 -6.93 6.59 28.16
C GLU A 7 -6.83 6.77 26.64
N ARG A 8 -6.84 8.03 26.21
CA ARG A 8 -6.63 8.40 24.79
C ARG A 8 -5.24 8.98 24.61
N ARG A 9 -4.57 8.55 23.53
CA ARG A 9 -3.26 9.08 23.16
C ARG A 9 -3.01 9.01 21.68
N LEU A 10 -2.13 9.86 21.20
CA LEU A 10 -1.66 9.83 19.81
C LEU A 10 -0.55 8.77 19.68
N ALA A 11 -0.66 7.90 18.68
CA ALA A 11 0.35 6.88 18.41
C ALA A 11 0.52 6.67 16.90
N ALA A 12 1.67 6.15 16.52
CA ALA A 12 1.87 5.60 15.20
C ALA A 12 1.49 4.11 15.23
N ILE A 13 0.62 3.73 14.30
CA ILE A 13 0.02 2.40 14.22
C ILE A 13 0.50 1.78 12.91
N LEU A 14 1.11 0.61 13.01
CA LEU A 14 1.52 -0.20 11.89
C LEU A 14 0.60 -1.43 11.81
N ALA A 15 -0.09 -1.57 10.70
CA ALA A 15 -0.80 -2.79 10.34
C ALA A 15 0.01 -3.51 9.27
N ALA A 16 0.20 -4.80 9.43
CA ALA A 16 0.87 -5.64 8.43
C ALA A 16 0.10 -6.94 8.22
N ASP A 17 0.09 -7.43 6.99
CA ASP A 17 -0.60 -8.64 6.58
C ASP A 17 0.21 -9.36 5.48
N VAL A 18 0.00 -10.67 5.32
CA VAL A 18 0.66 -11.47 4.27
C VAL A 18 -0.14 -11.41 2.98
N ALA A 19 0.48 -10.91 1.92
CA ALA A 19 -0.15 -10.84 0.60
C ALA A 19 -0.51 -12.23 0.07
N GLY A 20 -1.82 -12.46 -0.13
CA GLY A 20 -2.33 -13.72 -0.69
C GLY A 20 -2.17 -14.94 0.24
N TYR A 21 -2.21 -14.74 1.55
CA TYR A 21 -2.06 -15.80 2.55
C TYR A 21 -2.97 -17.01 2.32
N SER A 22 -4.25 -16.80 2.08
CA SER A 22 -5.20 -17.89 1.81
C SER A 22 -4.79 -18.75 0.62
N ARG A 23 -4.19 -18.16 -0.42
CA ARG A 23 -3.68 -18.89 -1.58
C ARG A 23 -2.45 -19.71 -1.21
N LEU A 24 -1.53 -19.16 -0.42
CA LEU A 24 -0.34 -19.88 0.06
C LEU A 24 -0.73 -21.07 0.93
N MET A 25 -1.68 -20.88 1.85
CA MET A 25 -2.24 -21.92 2.69
C MET A 25 -2.93 -23.02 1.87
N GLY A 26 -3.60 -22.67 0.77
CA GLY A 26 -4.22 -23.64 -0.12
C GLY A 26 -3.23 -24.52 -0.90
N VAL A 27 -1.98 -24.08 -1.05
CA VAL A 27 -0.91 -24.84 -1.72
C VAL A 27 -0.13 -25.72 -0.72
N ASP A 28 0.29 -25.14 0.38
CA ASP A 28 1.04 -25.81 1.46
C ASP A 28 0.75 -25.13 2.80
N GLU A 29 -0.18 -25.69 3.54
CA GLU A 29 -0.62 -25.13 4.83
C GLU A 29 0.49 -25.19 5.88
N VAL A 30 1.12 -26.36 6.02
CA VAL A 30 2.12 -26.60 7.07
C VAL A 30 3.40 -25.82 6.81
N GLY A 31 3.89 -25.83 5.56
CA GLY A 31 5.09 -25.10 5.15
C GLY A 31 4.88 -23.59 5.22
N THR A 32 3.71 -23.09 4.79
CA THR A 32 3.39 -21.64 4.87
C THR A 32 3.34 -21.17 6.33
N LEU A 33 2.68 -21.91 7.21
CA LEU A 33 2.61 -21.56 8.63
C LEU A 33 3.99 -21.61 9.30
N ALA A 34 4.80 -22.63 8.99
CA ALA A 34 6.15 -22.75 9.52
C ALA A 34 7.05 -21.60 9.04
N ALA A 35 6.97 -21.26 7.75
CA ALA A 35 7.71 -20.14 7.17
C ALA A 35 7.30 -18.80 7.79
N LEU A 36 5.99 -18.53 7.96
CA LEU A 36 5.50 -17.32 8.60
C LEU A 36 6.01 -17.18 10.03
N LYS A 37 5.94 -18.26 10.84
CA LYS A 37 6.46 -18.25 12.20
C LYS A 37 7.98 -18.02 12.25
N ALA A 38 8.74 -18.59 11.30
CA ALA A 38 10.17 -18.37 11.20
C ALA A 38 10.49 -16.92 10.84
N HIS A 39 9.80 -16.33 9.85
CA HIS A 39 9.99 -14.92 9.47
C HIS A 39 9.65 -13.96 10.62
N ARG A 40 8.59 -14.23 11.35
CA ARG A 40 8.25 -13.42 12.52
C ARG A 40 9.36 -13.46 13.56
N ARG A 41 9.74 -14.67 13.99
CA ARG A 41 10.76 -14.84 15.04
C ARG A 41 12.13 -14.27 14.67
N GLU A 42 12.53 -14.43 13.40
CA GLU A 42 13.90 -14.13 12.97
C GLU A 42 14.07 -12.71 12.40
N ILE A 43 13.01 -12.11 11.88
CA ILE A 43 13.08 -10.81 11.20
C ILE A 43 12.15 -9.79 11.85
N VAL A 44 10.83 -10.10 11.96
CA VAL A 44 9.82 -9.11 12.28
C VAL A 44 9.87 -8.72 13.75
N ASP A 45 9.78 -9.69 14.66
CA ASP A 45 9.74 -9.43 16.10
C ASP A 45 11.03 -8.73 16.59
N PRO A 46 12.26 -9.14 16.15
CA PRO A 46 13.49 -8.42 16.49
C PRO A 46 13.54 -6.99 15.92
N ALA A 47 13.03 -6.77 14.70
CA ALA A 47 12.98 -5.43 14.11
C ALA A 47 12.04 -4.52 14.89
N ILE A 48 10.85 -5.01 15.28
CA ILE A 48 9.89 -4.25 16.09
C ILE A 48 10.52 -3.87 17.44
N ALA A 49 11.17 -4.82 18.12
CA ALA A 49 11.83 -4.56 19.39
C ALA A 49 12.98 -3.54 19.26
N ALA A 50 13.79 -3.62 18.20
CA ALA A 50 14.89 -2.70 17.94
C ALA A 50 14.43 -1.25 17.72
N HIS A 51 13.20 -1.07 17.24
CA HIS A 51 12.58 0.25 17.00
C HIS A 51 11.55 0.64 18.07
N ASN A 52 11.62 0.06 19.27
CA ASN A 52 10.72 0.37 20.39
C ASN A 52 9.23 0.19 20.06
N GLY A 53 8.90 -0.75 19.18
CA GLY A 53 7.52 -1.10 18.86
C GLY A 53 6.93 -2.08 19.86
N ARG A 54 5.63 -1.97 20.11
CA ARG A 54 4.84 -2.91 20.91
C ARG A 54 3.88 -3.68 20.00
N ILE A 55 4.03 -5.00 19.93
CA ILE A 55 3.04 -5.84 19.24
C ILE A 55 1.79 -5.86 20.11
N VAL A 56 0.69 -5.32 19.58
CA VAL A 56 -0.60 -5.26 20.26
C VAL A 56 -1.38 -6.53 20.02
N LYS A 57 -1.47 -6.95 18.73
CA LYS A 57 -2.31 -8.06 18.32
C LYS A 57 -1.75 -8.77 17.11
N THR A 58 -1.97 -10.08 17.08
CA THR A 58 -1.70 -10.89 15.91
C THR A 58 -2.96 -11.68 15.54
N THR A 59 -3.37 -11.58 14.29
CA THR A 59 -4.58 -12.22 13.77
C THR A 59 -4.21 -13.10 12.58
N GLY A 60 -3.85 -14.36 12.87
CA GLY A 60 -3.43 -15.28 11.81
C GLY A 60 -2.16 -14.81 11.12
N ASP A 61 -2.29 -14.29 9.92
CA ASP A 61 -1.22 -13.73 9.08
C ASP A 61 -1.00 -12.24 9.29
N GLY A 62 -1.96 -11.55 9.91
CA GLY A 62 -1.88 -10.13 10.20
C GLY A 62 -1.28 -9.80 11.57
N MET A 63 -0.78 -8.58 11.70
CA MET A 63 -0.32 -8.02 12.98
C MET A 63 -0.63 -6.55 13.09
N LEU A 64 -0.82 -6.11 14.33
CA LEU A 64 -0.98 -4.72 14.71
C LEU A 64 0.11 -4.35 15.70
N VAL A 65 0.87 -3.33 15.35
CA VAL A 65 2.01 -2.86 16.14
C VAL A 65 1.84 -1.38 16.42
N GLU A 66 2.16 -0.99 17.63
CA GLU A 66 2.15 0.39 18.08
C GLU A 66 3.56 0.91 18.28
N PHE A 67 3.78 2.17 17.88
CA PHE A 67 5.02 2.90 18.09
C PHE A 67 4.74 4.28 18.66
N ALA A 68 5.62 4.74 19.55
CA ALA A 68 5.59 6.10 20.04
C ALA A 68 6.02 7.12 18.97
N SER A 69 6.78 6.69 17.96
CA SER A 69 7.34 7.52 16.89
C SER A 69 6.95 6.97 15.50
N ALA A 70 6.43 7.86 14.64
CA ALA A 70 6.18 7.52 13.25
C ALA A 70 7.47 7.22 12.46
N VAL A 71 8.58 7.86 12.83
CA VAL A 71 9.90 7.62 12.23
C VAL A 71 10.35 6.20 12.51
N ASP A 72 10.20 5.75 13.77
CA ASP A 72 10.56 4.39 14.17
C ASP A 72 9.68 3.35 13.48
N ALA A 73 8.37 3.62 13.35
CA ALA A 73 7.45 2.75 12.65
C ALA A 73 7.84 2.55 11.16
N VAL A 74 8.17 3.65 10.46
CA VAL A 74 8.58 3.59 9.06
C VAL A 74 9.94 2.90 8.90
N THR A 75 10.90 3.22 9.76
CA THR A 75 12.23 2.61 9.71
C THR A 75 12.16 1.11 9.99
N CYS A 76 11.35 0.70 10.98
CA CYS A 76 11.07 -0.70 11.26
C CYS A 76 10.47 -1.41 10.03
N ALA A 77 9.42 -0.84 9.44
CA ALA A 77 8.75 -1.41 8.28
C ALA A 77 9.71 -1.60 7.09
N MET A 78 10.53 -0.59 6.79
CA MET A 78 11.51 -0.67 5.72
C MET A 78 12.58 -1.71 5.99
N THR A 79 13.09 -1.79 7.23
CA THR A 79 14.06 -2.82 7.64
C THR A 79 13.49 -4.24 7.49
N VAL A 80 12.22 -4.44 7.84
CA VAL A 80 11.53 -5.72 7.65
C VAL A 80 11.42 -6.06 6.16
N GLN A 81 10.96 -5.13 5.32
CA GLN A 81 10.78 -5.37 3.90
C GLN A 81 12.10 -5.67 3.19
N GLU A 82 13.20 -4.98 3.54
CA GLU A 82 14.54 -5.24 3.00
C GLU A 82 15.02 -6.66 3.34
N LYS A 83 14.97 -7.05 4.60
CA LYS A 83 15.36 -8.40 5.04
C LYS A 83 14.48 -9.48 4.44
N MET A 84 13.18 -9.21 4.27
CA MET A 84 12.27 -10.14 3.59
C MET A 84 12.60 -10.28 2.11
N ALA A 85 12.97 -9.20 1.42
CA ALA A 85 13.36 -9.22 0.01
C ALA A 85 14.67 -10.02 -0.19
N GLU A 86 15.66 -9.83 0.69
CA GLU A 86 16.90 -10.61 0.68
C GLU A 86 16.64 -12.12 0.85
N ARG A 87 15.75 -12.47 1.78
CA ARG A 87 15.42 -13.87 2.06
C ARG A 87 14.57 -14.53 0.97
N THR A 88 13.77 -13.75 0.26
CA THR A 88 12.91 -14.23 -0.83
C THR A 88 13.69 -14.51 -2.12
N ALA A 89 14.96 -14.13 -2.19
CA ALA A 89 15.86 -14.49 -3.29
C ALA A 89 16.17 -16.01 -3.33
N ASP A 90 15.92 -16.75 -2.25
CA ASP A 90 16.03 -18.20 -2.21
C ASP A 90 14.71 -18.84 -2.72
N GLU A 91 14.72 -19.35 -3.95
CA GLU A 91 13.53 -19.90 -4.65
C GLU A 91 12.99 -21.21 -4.01
N THR A 92 13.65 -21.75 -3.02
CA THR A 92 13.27 -23.06 -2.40
C THR A 92 12.17 -22.94 -1.36
N ARG A 93 11.73 -21.72 -0.97
CA ARG A 93 10.77 -21.48 0.11
C ARG A 93 9.51 -20.76 -0.38
N PRO A 94 8.35 -20.93 0.30
CA PRO A 94 7.15 -20.15 0.00
C PRO A 94 7.45 -18.64 0.04
N ARG A 95 7.10 -17.94 -1.03
CA ARG A 95 7.37 -16.52 -1.16
C ARG A 95 6.37 -15.70 -0.35
N ILE A 96 6.67 -15.48 0.93
CA ILE A 96 5.89 -14.63 1.82
C ILE A 96 6.29 -13.17 1.62
N GLN A 97 5.31 -12.32 1.32
CA GLN A 97 5.47 -10.88 1.18
C GLN A 97 4.47 -10.18 2.09
N PHE A 98 4.95 -9.25 2.91
CA PHE A 98 4.08 -8.43 3.74
C PHE A 98 3.59 -7.20 2.97
N ARG A 99 2.35 -6.79 3.24
CA ARG A 99 1.84 -5.45 2.97
C ARG A 99 1.86 -4.70 4.28
N VAL A 100 2.30 -3.47 4.26
CA VAL A 100 2.41 -2.66 5.49
C VAL A 100 1.72 -1.33 5.30
N GLY A 101 0.80 -1.02 6.19
CA GLY A 101 0.12 0.27 6.28
C GLY A 101 0.44 0.98 7.59
N ILE A 102 0.83 2.25 7.52
CA ILE A 102 1.16 3.04 8.71
C ILE A 102 0.28 4.28 8.76
N ASN A 103 -0.31 4.52 9.92
CA ASN A 103 -1.08 5.71 10.21
C ASN A 103 -0.67 6.32 11.57
N VAL A 104 -0.81 7.62 11.70
CA VAL A 104 -0.71 8.32 12.99
C VAL A 104 -2.09 8.82 13.36
N GLY A 105 -2.56 8.45 14.53
CA GLY A 105 -3.89 8.83 14.95
C GLY A 105 -4.14 8.59 16.43
N ASP A 106 -5.30 9.08 16.86
CA ASP A 106 -5.77 8.92 18.23
C ASP A 106 -6.20 7.48 18.48
N ILE A 107 -5.74 6.90 19.57
CA ILE A 107 -6.07 5.55 20.00
C ILE A 107 -6.64 5.56 21.41
N ILE A 108 -7.45 4.56 21.69
CA ILE A 108 -7.95 4.22 23.00
C ILE A 108 -7.22 2.96 23.45
N SER A 109 -6.54 3.02 24.57
CA SER A 109 -5.92 1.84 25.20
C SER A 109 -6.91 1.19 26.17
N ASP A 110 -7.10 -0.12 26.02
CA ASP A 110 -7.89 -0.95 26.93
C ASP A 110 -7.06 -2.19 27.26
N GLY A 111 -6.36 -2.14 28.39
CA GLY A 111 -5.36 -3.15 28.73
C GLY A 111 -4.23 -3.24 27.70
N ASP A 112 -4.07 -4.42 27.14
CA ASP A 112 -3.05 -4.68 26.12
C ASP A 112 -3.52 -4.40 24.68
N ASP A 113 -4.81 -4.17 24.44
CA ASP A 113 -5.38 -3.90 23.10
C ASP A 113 -5.52 -2.39 22.86
N ILE A 114 -5.61 -2.01 21.57
CA ILE A 114 -5.84 -0.64 21.14
C ILE A 114 -7.03 -0.57 20.18
N PHE A 115 -7.81 0.51 20.33
CA PHE A 115 -9.01 0.76 19.53
C PHE A 115 -8.99 2.20 19.01
N GLY A 116 -9.81 2.47 18.01
CA GLY A 116 -10.04 3.81 17.50
C GLY A 116 -9.96 3.91 15.98
N GLN A 117 -10.31 5.10 15.49
CA GLN A 117 -10.29 5.36 14.05
C GLN A 117 -8.88 5.25 13.47
N GLY A 118 -7.85 5.63 14.25
CA GLY A 118 -6.45 5.52 13.83
C GLY A 118 -6.04 4.09 13.47
N VAL A 119 -6.50 3.10 14.23
CA VAL A 119 -6.27 1.67 13.96
C VAL A 119 -6.97 1.23 12.67
N ASN A 120 -8.23 1.64 12.49
CA ASN A 120 -9.01 1.31 11.30
C ASN A 120 -8.36 1.90 10.03
N VAL A 121 -7.87 3.14 10.09
CA VAL A 121 -7.16 3.76 8.97
C VAL A 121 -5.90 2.97 8.63
N ALA A 122 -5.06 2.60 9.61
CA ALA A 122 -3.85 1.82 9.38
C ALA A 122 -4.14 0.49 8.65
N ALA A 123 -5.16 -0.25 9.09
CA ALA A 123 -5.59 -1.50 8.46
C ALA A 123 -6.14 -1.28 7.03
N ARG A 124 -6.77 -0.14 6.74
CA ARG A 124 -7.23 0.18 5.37
C ARG A 124 -6.09 0.61 4.47
N VAL A 125 -5.12 1.37 4.99
CA VAL A 125 -3.89 1.73 4.26
C VAL A 125 -3.09 0.48 3.88
N GLU A 126 -3.00 -0.49 4.80
CA GLU A 126 -2.38 -1.80 4.54
C GLU A 126 -3.06 -2.53 3.38
N ASN A 127 -4.39 -2.56 3.34
CA ASN A 127 -5.15 -3.22 2.27
C ASN A 127 -4.93 -2.59 0.88
N GLU A 128 -4.64 -1.29 0.80
CA GLU A 128 -4.30 -0.60 -0.45
C GLU A 128 -2.85 -0.80 -0.87
N CYS A 129 -2.03 -1.36 0.03
CA CYS A 129 -0.60 -1.50 -0.18
C CYS A 129 -0.27 -2.64 -1.14
N GLU A 130 0.71 -2.44 -2.01
CA GLU A 130 1.25 -3.49 -2.87
C GLU A 130 2.06 -4.53 -2.05
N PRO A 131 2.08 -5.80 -2.48
CA PRO A 131 2.91 -6.83 -1.84
C PRO A 131 4.39 -6.41 -1.78
N GLY A 132 4.99 -6.49 -0.61
CA GLY A 132 6.36 -6.02 -0.37
C GLY A 132 6.49 -4.52 -0.19
N GLY A 133 5.38 -3.76 -0.21
CA GLY A 133 5.38 -2.31 -0.05
C GLY A 133 5.17 -1.84 1.39
N VAL A 134 5.36 -0.53 1.59
CA VAL A 134 5.02 0.21 2.81
C VAL A 134 4.28 1.47 2.41
N TYR A 135 3.04 1.61 2.85
CA TYR A 135 2.22 2.80 2.59
C TYR A 135 1.95 3.59 3.86
N LEU A 136 1.90 4.90 3.72
CA LEU A 136 1.61 5.85 4.79
C LEU A 136 0.32 6.59 4.51
N SER A 137 -0.44 6.89 5.55
CA SER A 137 -1.45 7.95 5.49
C SER A 137 -0.79 9.33 5.43
N ASP A 138 -1.53 10.36 5.01
CA ASP A 138 -1.06 11.75 5.02
C ASP A 138 -0.64 12.20 6.43
N ASP A 139 -1.35 11.78 7.46
CA ASP A 139 -1.00 12.11 8.85
C ASP A 139 0.34 11.50 9.26
N ALA A 140 0.62 10.26 8.87
CA ALA A 140 1.91 9.62 9.11
C ALA A 140 3.01 10.28 8.27
N PHE A 141 2.76 10.56 6.98
CA PHE A 141 3.71 11.22 6.09
C PHE A 141 4.16 12.58 6.62
N ARG A 142 3.24 13.41 7.13
CA ARG A 142 3.57 14.71 7.73
C ARG A 142 4.53 14.60 8.90
N GLN A 143 4.47 13.51 9.67
CA GLN A 143 5.35 13.29 10.82
C GLN A 143 6.76 12.84 10.43
N VAL A 144 6.91 12.13 9.29
CA VAL A 144 8.19 11.53 8.86
C VAL A 144 8.92 12.35 7.80
N ARG A 145 8.20 13.20 7.08
CA ARG A 145 8.74 14.04 6.02
C ARG A 145 9.91 14.90 6.52
N GLY A 146 11.07 14.78 5.85
CA GLY A 146 12.29 15.52 6.19
C GLY A 146 13.03 15.00 7.42
N LYS A 147 12.56 13.91 8.05
CA LYS A 147 13.21 13.29 9.20
C LYS A 147 13.84 11.94 8.87
N THR A 148 13.57 11.41 7.69
CA THR A 148 14.10 10.12 7.21
C THR A 148 14.79 10.32 5.85
N ALA A 149 15.71 9.40 5.52
CA ALA A 149 16.38 9.37 4.22
C ALA A 149 15.56 8.65 3.13
N PHE A 150 14.34 8.23 3.43
CA PHE A 150 13.48 7.54 2.47
C PHE A 150 12.86 8.52 1.47
N ALA A 151 12.61 8.04 0.26
CA ALA A 151 11.80 8.73 -0.74
C ALA A 151 10.33 8.34 -0.56
N PHE A 152 9.44 9.26 -0.92
CA PHE A 152 8.00 9.07 -0.80
C PHE A 152 7.33 9.41 -2.12
N ASP A 153 6.59 8.45 -2.67
CA ASP A 153 5.79 8.65 -3.87
C ASP A 153 4.33 8.89 -3.49
N ASP A 154 3.75 9.91 -4.06
CA ASP A 154 2.33 10.22 -3.90
C ASP A 154 1.47 9.21 -4.68
N VAL A 155 0.74 8.37 -3.98
CA VAL A 155 -0.20 7.39 -4.56
C VAL A 155 -1.56 8.04 -4.88
N GLY A 156 -1.80 9.23 -4.34
CA GLY A 156 -3.05 9.98 -4.48
C GLY A 156 -4.06 9.69 -3.38
N GLU A 157 -5.24 10.28 -3.53
CA GLU A 157 -6.35 10.11 -2.60
C GLU A 157 -7.11 8.80 -2.85
N ARG A 158 -7.45 8.09 -1.78
CA ARG A 158 -8.23 6.85 -1.80
C ARG A 158 -9.44 6.95 -0.88
N ASN A 159 -10.58 6.48 -1.36
CA ASN A 159 -11.77 6.30 -0.53
C ASN A 159 -11.64 4.94 0.17
N LEU A 160 -11.28 4.98 1.44
CA LEU A 160 -11.12 3.79 2.25
C LEU A 160 -12.47 3.32 2.80
N LYS A 161 -12.70 2.02 2.82
CA LYS A 161 -13.97 1.43 3.28
C LYS A 161 -14.27 1.86 4.73
N ASN A 162 -15.47 2.41 4.96
CA ASN A 162 -15.95 2.90 6.27
C ASN A 162 -15.09 4.03 6.87
N ILE A 163 -14.42 4.82 6.03
CA ILE A 163 -13.77 6.07 6.41
C ILE A 163 -14.45 7.18 5.62
N ASP A 164 -15.03 8.16 6.31
CA ASP A 164 -15.89 9.20 5.70
C ASP A 164 -15.12 10.17 4.80
N ARG A 165 -13.80 10.30 5.01
CA ARG A 165 -12.96 11.23 4.25
C ARG A 165 -11.96 10.45 3.39
N PRO A 166 -11.72 10.92 2.14
CA PRO A 166 -10.61 10.40 1.36
C PRO A 166 -9.30 10.57 2.13
N VAL A 167 -8.47 9.54 2.09
CA VAL A 167 -7.14 9.55 2.71
C VAL A 167 -6.10 9.56 1.60
N ARG A 168 -5.20 10.54 1.66
CA ARG A 168 -4.06 10.57 0.74
C ARG A 168 -2.99 9.60 1.21
N LEU A 169 -2.48 8.82 0.28
CA LEU A 169 -1.52 7.76 0.56
C LEU A 169 -0.18 8.06 -0.08
N TYR A 170 0.88 7.62 0.59
CA TYR A 170 2.26 7.74 0.14
C TYR A 170 2.95 6.39 0.23
N ALA A 171 3.59 5.97 -0.86
CA ALA A 171 4.45 4.79 -0.87
C ALA A 171 5.85 5.16 -0.42
N VAL A 172 6.43 4.39 0.49
CA VAL A 172 7.80 4.56 0.95
C VAL A 172 8.74 3.80 0.04
N ARG A 173 9.84 4.45 -0.37
CA ARG A 173 10.90 3.81 -1.15
C ARG A 173 12.26 4.04 -0.50
N ASN A 174 13.13 3.06 -0.65
CA ASN A 174 14.53 3.26 -0.29
C ASN A 174 15.22 4.11 -1.36
N SER A 175 15.75 5.27 -0.97
CA SER A 175 16.46 6.17 -1.88
C SER A 175 17.72 5.53 -2.50
N SER A 176 18.26 4.48 -1.87
CA SER A 176 19.44 3.77 -2.36
C SER A 176 19.18 2.84 -3.55
N LEU A 177 17.92 2.52 -3.87
CA LEU A 177 17.54 1.58 -4.94
C LEU A 177 17.11 2.27 -6.25
N GLU A 178 17.08 3.60 -6.32
CA GLU A 178 16.63 4.34 -7.50
C GLU A 178 17.51 4.24 -8.75
N CYS A 179 18.64 3.54 -8.69
CA CYS A 179 19.52 3.40 -9.86
C CYS A 179 19.09 2.33 -10.88
N LYS A 180 17.96 1.58 -10.68
CA LYS A 180 17.62 0.43 -11.56
C LYS A 180 16.22 0.35 -12.17
N LYS A 181 15.28 1.25 -11.89
CA LYS A 181 13.99 1.25 -12.61
C LYS A 181 13.49 2.67 -12.86
N LYS A 182 13.82 3.23 -14.04
CA LYS A 182 13.05 4.33 -14.62
C LYS A 182 11.61 3.82 -14.85
N PRO A 183 10.56 4.57 -14.42
CA PRO A 183 9.19 4.24 -14.81
C PRO A 183 9.12 4.29 -16.34
N GLN A 184 8.75 3.17 -16.95
CA GLN A 184 8.32 3.19 -18.33
C GLN A 184 7.01 3.98 -18.37
N VAL A 185 7.11 5.24 -18.73
CA VAL A 185 5.97 6.02 -19.20
C VAL A 185 5.38 5.24 -20.36
N ARG A 186 4.24 4.57 -20.13
CA ARG A 186 3.41 4.05 -21.19
C ARG A 186 2.90 5.26 -21.97
N THR A 187 3.66 5.69 -22.95
CA THR A 187 3.15 6.57 -24.01
C THR A 187 2.00 5.81 -24.67
N ARG A 188 0.79 6.30 -24.46
CA ARG A 188 -0.38 5.87 -25.25
C ARG A 188 0.01 6.01 -26.71
N PRO A 189 -0.18 4.96 -27.55
CA PRO A 189 0.05 5.11 -28.96
C PRO A 189 -0.85 6.24 -29.48
N ASN A 190 -0.20 7.20 -30.09
CA ASN A 190 -0.81 8.36 -30.73
C ASN A 190 -1.85 7.83 -31.73
N ARG A 191 -3.13 8.13 -31.51
CA ARG A 191 -4.21 7.80 -32.42
C ARG A 191 -3.91 8.54 -33.72
N PRO A 192 -3.76 7.87 -34.86
CA PRO A 192 -3.54 8.60 -36.11
C PRO A 192 -4.76 9.49 -36.36
N THR A 193 -4.51 10.77 -36.48
CA THR A 193 -5.46 11.76 -36.91
C THR A 193 -5.79 11.44 -38.38
N MET A 194 -6.96 10.86 -38.63
CA MET A 194 -7.48 10.73 -39.96
C MET A 194 -7.72 12.13 -40.51
N LEU A 195 -6.88 12.53 -41.47
CA LEU A 195 -7.15 13.65 -42.36
C LEU A 195 -8.41 13.33 -43.19
N PRO A 196 -9.36 14.27 -43.33
CA PRO A 196 -10.50 14.05 -44.20
C PRO A 196 -10.02 13.98 -45.62
N SER A 197 -10.20 12.83 -46.23
CA SER A 197 -10.00 12.62 -47.67
C SER A 197 -10.90 13.58 -48.44
N ARG A 198 -10.26 14.49 -49.17
CA ARG A 198 -10.93 15.33 -50.18
C ARG A 198 -11.58 14.43 -51.21
N CYS A 199 -12.91 14.42 -51.28
CA CYS A 199 -13.66 13.90 -52.38
C CYS A 199 -13.31 14.74 -53.61
N ARG A 200 -12.58 14.14 -54.55
CA ARG A 200 -12.52 14.62 -55.96
C ARG A 200 -13.79 14.14 -56.66
N CYS A 201 -14.64 15.06 -57.02
CA CYS A 201 -15.68 14.80 -58.06
C CYS A 201 -15.02 14.68 -59.42
N PRO A 202 -15.30 13.60 -60.18
CA PRO A 202 -14.99 13.60 -61.62
C PRO A 202 -16.06 14.39 -62.33
N THR A 203 -15.58 15.32 -63.15
CA THR A 203 -16.34 16.06 -64.20
C THR A 203 -16.96 15.12 -65.23
N SER A 204 -18.25 15.27 -65.48
CA SER A 204 -18.90 14.86 -66.76
C SER A 204 -20.20 15.63 -66.95
N PRO A 205 -20.57 15.89 -68.18
CA PRO A 205 -21.33 17.07 -68.62
C PRO A 205 -22.87 16.84 -68.70
N PRO A 206 -23.64 17.89 -69.07
CA PRO A 206 -25.07 17.95 -68.81
C PRO A 206 -25.86 17.32 -69.97
N SER A 207 -26.88 16.56 -69.67
CA SER A 207 -27.96 16.28 -70.65
C SER A 207 -29.29 16.16 -69.88
N ARG A 208 -30.07 17.16 -70.17
CA ARG A 208 -31.46 17.18 -70.58
C ARG A 208 -32.51 16.33 -69.88
N CYS A 209 -33.47 17.11 -69.44
CA CYS A 209 -34.87 16.91 -69.69
C CYS A 209 -35.66 15.91 -68.78
N CYS A 210 -36.63 16.39 -68.11
CA CYS A 210 -38.09 16.34 -68.31
C CYS A 210 -38.77 16.62 -66.97
N ARG A 211 -39.43 17.69 -66.91
CA ARG A 211 -40.88 17.96 -66.87
C ARG A 211 -41.76 16.89 -66.26
N SER A 212 -42.48 17.40 -65.34
CA SER A 212 -43.93 17.40 -65.14
C SER A 212 -44.46 16.69 -63.88
N ARG A 213 -45.27 17.51 -63.23
CA ARG A 213 -46.63 17.27 -62.70
C ARG A 213 -46.72 16.30 -61.52
N THR A 214 -47.31 16.66 -60.50
CA THR A 214 -48.51 17.37 -60.05
C THR A 214 -48.32 17.77 -58.59
#